data_242fb96e2e292896ba6e179339f2dc10
#
_entry.id   242fb96e2e292896ba6e179339f2dc10
#
_cell.length_a   1.000
_cell.length_b   1.000
_cell.length_c   1.000
_cell.angle_alpha   90.00
_cell.angle_beta   90.00
_cell.angle_gamma   90.00
#
_symmetry.space_group_name_H-M   'P 1'
#
loop_
_entity.id
_entity.type
_entity.pdbx_description
1 polymer ?
#
loop_
_entity_poly.entity_id
_entity_poly.type
_entity_poly.pdbx_seq_one_letter_code
_entity_poly.pdbx_strand_id
1 'polypeptide(L)'
;VAEQLEFGEANVAARVGFSLALGEHLAYGPQAVCARLAEVGSLSRTALADVAGWTVVEEVEEASAITTLAPNDGADAQAVRDWLLAERRILTTFAGVQRAPLELTEPVLRISPHVDTTADDLETFAEALIAATAATATG
;
A
#
# COMPACT_ATOMS: atom_id res chain seq x y z
N VAL A 1 -32.36 -10.17 11.74
CA VAL A 1 -30.89 -10.03 11.86
C VAL A 1 -30.44 -8.65 11.36
N ALA A 2 -30.98 -8.15 10.21
CA ALA A 2 -30.62 -6.82 9.68
C ALA A 2 -31.01 -5.69 10.63
N GLU A 3 -32.19 -5.72 11.22
CA GLU A 3 -32.69 -4.71 12.19
C GLU A 3 -31.80 -4.58 13.44
N GLN A 4 -31.08 -5.62 13.84
CA GLN A 4 -30.17 -5.60 14.99
C GLN A 4 -28.87 -4.86 14.72
N LEU A 5 -28.56 -4.55 13.45
CA LEU A 5 -27.37 -3.84 12.99
C LEU A 5 -27.67 -2.39 12.58
N GLU A 6 -28.93 -1.95 12.69
CA GLU A 6 -29.32 -0.58 12.39
C GLU A 6 -29.21 0.30 13.65
N PHE A 7 -28.29 1.25 13.60
CA PHE A 7 -28.25 2.37 14.56
C PHE A 7 -29.20 3.45 14.06
N GLY A 8 -30.09 3.97 14.94
CA GLY A 8 -31.20 4.85 14.58
C GLY A 8 -30.84 6.17 13.89
N GLU A 9 -29.57 6.56 13.83
CA GLU A 9 -29.10 7.71 13.09
C GLU A 9 -28.17 7.27 11.96
N ALA A 10 -28.42 7.77 10.74
CA ALA A 10 -27.62 7.47 9.58
C ALA A 10 -27.17 8.77 8.90
N ASN A 11 -25.88 8.83 8.55
CA ASN A 11 -25.37 9.88 7.67
C ASN A 11 -25.91 9.66 6.25
N VAL A 12 -27.01 10.31 5.91
CA VAL A 12 -27.68 10.19 4.62
C VAL A 12 -26.77 10.63 3.47
N ALA A 13 -25.99 11.71 3.65
CA ALA A 13 -25.06 12.19 2.63
C ALA A 13 -23.97 11.15 2.32
N ALA A 14 -23.42 10.50 3.35
CA ALA A 14 -22.44 9.43 3.15
C ALA A 14 -23.05 8.21 2.45
N ARG A 15 -24.30 7.86 2.73
CA ARG A 15 -25.02 6.77 2.04
C ARG A 15 -25.24 7.07 0.56
N VAL A 16 -25.64 8.31 0.24
CA VAL A 16 -25.80 8.74 -1.16
C VAL A 16 -24.46 8.73 -1.88
N GLY A 17 -23.41 9.29 -1.27
CA GLY A 17 -22.04 9.24 -1.84
C GLY A 17 -21.55 7.82 -2.08
N PHE A 18 -21.75 6.92 -1.11
CA PHE A 18 -21.40 5.50 -1.28
C PHE A 18 -22.19 4.84 -2.41
N SER A 19 -23.50 5.13 -2.53
CA SER A 19 -24.32 4.58 -3.61
C SER A 19 -23.84 5.02 -5.00
N LEU A 20 -23.45 6.28 -5.14
CA LEU A 20 -22.88 6.80 -6.39
C LEU A 20 -21.54 6.14 -6.72
N ALA A 21 -20.62 6.08 -5.75
CA ALA A 21 -19.31 5.43 -5.93
C ALA A 21 -19.45 3.94 -6.27
N LEU A 22 -20.41 3.24 -5.65
CA LEU A 22 -20.70 1.85 -5.98
C LEU A 22 -21.24 1.72 -7.41
N GLY A 23 -22.11 2.64 -7.83
CA GLY A 23 -22.64 2.68 -9.21
C GLY A 23 -21.51 2.87 -10.23
N GLU A 24 -20.57 3.77 -9.98
CA GLU A 24 -19.39 3.97 -10.82
C GLU A 24 -18.49 2.71 -10.86
N HIS A 25 -18.21 2.12 -9.70
CA HIS A 25 -17.42 0.89 -9.62
C HIS A 25 -18.05 -0.27 -10.42
N LEU A 26 -19.37 -0.43 -10.33
CA LEU A 26 -20.09 -1.42 -11.11
C LEU A 26 -20.07 -1.14 -12.61
N ALA A 27 -20.10 0.14 -13.00
CA ALA A 27 -20.01 0.55 -14.41
C ALA A 27 -18.63 0.29 -15.02
N TYR A 28 -17.56 0.43 -14.25
CA TYR A 28 -16.19 0.05 -14.67
C TYR A 28 -16.01 -1.46 -14.80
N GLY A 29 -16.79 -2.26 -14.08
CA GLY A 29 -16.71 -3.70 -14.01
C GLY A 29 -15.72 -4.18 -12.92
N PRO A 30 -16.22 -4.74 -11.81
CA PRO A 30 -15.39 -5.18 -10.68
C PRO A 30 -14.27 -6.13 -11.07
N GLN A 31 -14.52 -7.03 -12.03
CA GLN A 31 -13.52 -7.99 -12.52
C GLN A 31 -12.35 -7.29 -13.22
N ALA A 32 -12.62 -6.25 -14.01
CA ALA A 32 -11.57 -5.46 -14.67
C ALA A 32 -10.72 -4.69 -13.63
N VAL A 33 -11.37 -4.13 -12.62
CA VAL A 33 -10.68 -3.44 -11.52
C VAL A 33 -9.79 -4.43 -10.74
N CYS A 34 -10.32 -5.61 -10.39
CA CYS A 34 -9.53 -6.64 -9.69
C CYS A 34 -8.34 -7.12 -10.52
N ALA A 35 -8.54 -7.37 -11.83
CA ALA A 35 -7.46 -7.78 -12.73
C ALA A 35 -6.37 -6.71 -12.82
N ARG A 36 -6.76 -5.44 -12.92
CA ARG A 36 -5.80 -4.32 -12.95
C ARG A 36 -5.04 -4.18 -11.64
N LEU A 37 -5.71 -4.34 -10.49
CA LEU A 37 -5.03 -4.30 -9.17
C LEU A 37 -4.02 -5.45 -9.02
N ALA A 38 -4.35 -6.65 -9.48
CA ALA A 38 -3.41 -7.77 -9.47
C ALA A 38 -2.18 -7.51 -10.37
N GLU A 39 -2.41 -6.95 -11.57
CA GLU A 39 -1.33 -6.55 -12.48
C GLU A 39 -0.41 -5.50 -11.85
N VAL A 40 -0.98 -4.42 -11.31
CA VAL A 40 -0.21 -3.36 -10.65
C VAL A 40 0.55 -3.88 -9.44
N GLY A 41 -0.05 -4.79 -8.66
CA GLY A 41 0.61 -5.46 -7.55
C GLY A 41 1.83 -6.28 -8.01
N SER A 42 1.67 -7.08 -9.07
CA SER A 42 2.78 -7.86 -9.65
C SER A 42 3.90 -6.95 -10.16
N LEU A 43 3.56 -5.87 -10.88
CA LEU A 43 4.54 -4.87 -11.35
C LEU A 43 5.28 -4.21 -10.17
N SER A 44 4.55 -3.85 -9.12
CA SER A 44 5.11 -3.26 -7.92
C SER A 44 6.11 -4.19 -7.23
N ARG A 45 5.74 -5.44 -7.00
CA ARG A 45 6.61 -6.44 -6.37
C ARG A 45 7.85 -6.74 -7.22
N THR A 46 7.69 -6.81 -8.53
CA THR A 46 8.81 -7.00 -9.46
C THR A 46 9.77 -5.81 -9.45
N ALA A 47 9.25 -4.58 -9.49
CA ALA A 47 10.08 -3.37 -9.46
C ALA A 47 10.85 -3.20 -8.15
N LEU A 48 10.34 -3.76 -7.05
CA LEU A 48 10.91 -3.60 -5.71
C LEU A 48 11.72 -4.82 -5.24
N ALA A 49 11.73 -5.92 -5.99
CA ALA A 49 12.37 -7.18 -5.58
C ALA A 49 13.85 -7.03 -5.25
N ASP A 50 14.57 -6.17 -6.00
CA ASP A 50 16.02 -5.99 -5.88
C ASP A 50 16.42 -4.67 -5.17
N VAL A 51 15.47 -4.00 -4.49
CA VAL A 51 15.80 -2.77 -3.76
C VAL A 51 16.59 -3.11 -2.50
N ALA A 52 17.84 -2.64 -2.45
CA ALA A 52 18.74 -2.89 -1.35
C ALA A 52 18.17 -2.38 -0.01
N GLY A 53 18.28 -3.19 1.03
CA GLY A 53 17.74 -2.89 2.37
C GLY A 53 16.30 -3.32 2.59
N TRP A 54 15.63 -3.92 1.59
CA TRP A 54 14.23 -4.32 1.69
C TRP A 54 13.97 -5.69 1.07
N THR A 55 13.01 -6.39 1.63
CA THR A 55 12.48 -7.65 1.09
C THR A 55 10.99 -7.50 0.86
N VAL A 56 10.53 -7.81 -0.35
CA VAL A 56 9.09 -7.92 -0.66
C VAL A 56 8.55 -9.17 0.02
N VAL A 57 7.46 -9.04 0.77
CA VAL A 57 6.90 -10.13 1.60
C VAL A 57 5.97 -11.02 0.79
N GLU A 58 5.12 -10.42 -0.05
CA GLU A 58 4.14 -11.14 -0.85
C GLU A 58 4.78 -11.78 -2.10
N GLU A 59 4.23 -12.91 -2.52
CA GLU A 59 4.56 -13.53 -3.81
C GLU A 59 4.17 -12.61 -4.98
N VAL A 60 4.93 -12.68 -6.09
CA VAL A 60 4.72 -11.80 -7.25
C VAL A 60 3.30 -11.91 -7.81
N GLU A 61 2.73 -13.11 -7.83
CA GLU A 61 1.40 -13.44 -8.38
C GLU A 61 0.25 -13.21 -7.41
N GLU A 62 0.52 -12.67 -6.20
CA GLU A 62 -0.56 -12.36 -5.25
C GLU A 62 -1.57 -11.39 -5.87
N ALA A 63 -2.86 -11.67 -5.72
CA ALA A 63 -3.94 -10.93 -6.39
C ALA A 63 -4.16 -9.51 -5.83
N SER A 64 -3.53 -9.17 -4.72
CA SER A 64 -3.60 -7.82 -4.11
C SER A 64 -2.64 -6.85 -4.76
N ALA A 65 -3.02 -5.58 -4.86
CA ALA A 65 -2.09 -4.49 -5.20
C ALA A 65 -1.18 -4.08 -4.02
N ILE A 66 -1.53 -4.46 -2.80
CA ILE A 66 -0.74 -4.13 -1.60
C ILE A 66 0.58 -4.88 -1.68
N THR A 67 1.67 -4.15 -1.41
CA THR A 67 3.02 -4.70 -1.31
C THR A 67 3.63 -4.28 0.02
N THR A 68 4.11 -5.26 0.77
CA THR A 68 4.76 -5.08 2.07
C THR A 68 6.26 -5.24 1.90
N LEU A 69 7.01 -4.30 2.44
CA LEU A 69 8.46 -4.27 2.43
C LEU A 69 8.98 -4.48 3.86
N ALA A 70 9.58 -5.62 4.12
CA ALA A 70 10.29 -5.90 5.36
C ALA A 70 11.71 -5.30 5.29
N PRO A 71 12.17 -4.59 6.33
CA PRO A 71 13.51 -4.01 6.34
C PRO A 71 14.58 -5.10 6.47
N ASN A 72 15.66 -4.97 5.71
CA ASN A 72 16.87 -5.74 5.90
C ASN A 72 17.92 -4.88 6.59
N ASP A 73 18.90 -5.53 7.28
CA ASP A 73 20.09 -4.86 7.84
C ASP A 73 19.80 -3.66 8.77
N GLY A 74 18.64 -3.68 9.44
CA GLY A 74 18.28 -2.65 10.42
C GLY A 74 17.77 -1.35 9.83
N ALA A 75 17.29 -1.32 8.59
CA ALA A 75 16.61 -0.15 8.04
C ALA A 75 15.38 0.22 8.89
N ASP A 76 15.23 1.50 9.20
CA ASP A 76 14.10 2.01 9.99
C ASP A 76 12.92 2.37 9.09
N ALA A 77 11.92 1.50 9.05
CA ALA A 77 10.72 1.67 8.23
C ALA A 77 9.95 2.96 8.57
N GLN A 78 9.98 3.44 9.82
CA GLN A 78 9.33 4.68 10.20
C GLN A 78 10.11 5.89 9.70
N ALA A 79 11.42 5.91 9.89
CA ALA A 79 12.27 6.99 9.42
C ALA A 79 12.22 7.11 7.89
N VAL A 80 12.26 5.98 7.17
CA VAL A 80 12.12 5.94 5.72
C VAL A 80 10.77 6.48 5.27
N ARG A 81 9.66 6.08 5.90
CA ARG A 81 8.32 6.60 5.60
C ARG A 81 8.27 8.13 5.80
N ASP A 82 8.82 8.63 6.89
CA ASP A 82 8.81 10.06 7.21
C ASP A 82 9.65 10.85 6.20
N TRP A 83 10.80 10.32 5.80
CA TRP A 83 11.64 10.93 4.77
C TRP A 83 10.95 10.95 3.40
N LEU A 84 10.34 9.84 2.97
CA LEU A 84 9.58 9.77 1.71
C LEU A 84 8.48 10.82 1.64
N LEU A 85 7.75 11.02 2.74
CA LEU A 85 6.70 12.02 2.81
C LEU A 85 7.27 13.45 2.77
N ALA A 86 8.32 13.72 3.53
CA ALA A 86 8.90 15.06 3.66
C ALA A 86 9.62 15.50 2.37
N GLU A 87 10.46 14.64 1.81
CA GLU A 87 11.38 15.00 0.74
C GLU A 87 10.83 14.70 -0.66
N ARG A 88 9.94 13.71 -0.78
CA ARG A 88 9.39 13.27 -2.07
C ARG A 88 7.89 13.44 -2.20
N ARG A 89 7.18 13.77 -1.12
CA ARG A 89 5.70 13.80 -1.05
C ARG A 89 5.05 12.46 -1.41
N ILE A 90 5.76 11.38 -1.14
CA ILE A 90 5.28 10.02 -1.35
C ILE A 90 4.70 9.52 -0.03
N LEU A 91 3.39 9.23 -0.03
CA LEU A 91 2.70 8.72 1.14
C LEU A 91 2.69 7.19 1.12
N THR A 92 3.34 6.60 2.13
CA THR A 92 3.32 5.16 2.40
C THR A 92 2.77 4.90 3.80
N THR A 93 2.58 3.63 4.16
CA THR A 93 2.10 3.26 5.49
C THR A 93 3.19 2.55 6.26
N PHE A 94 3.56 3.08 7.41
CA PHE A 94 4.29 2.34 8.43
C PHE A 94 3.33 1.41 9.18
N ALA A 95 3.70 0.13 9.31
CA ALA A 95 2.96 -0.84 10.11
C ALA A 95 3.89 -1.44 11.18
N GLY A 96 3.70 -1.02 12.44
CA GLY A 96 4.39 -1.62 13.58
C GLY A 96 3.80 -2.97 13.94
N VAL A 97 4.57 -3.78 14.67
CA VAL A 97 4.22 -5.15 15.08
C VAL A 97 2.83 -5.26 15.72
N GLN A 98 2.41 -4.25 16.47
CA GLN A 98 1.08 -4.23 17.12
C GLN A 98 -0.11 -4.23 16.12
N ARG A 99 0.13 -3.96 14.83
CA ARG A 99 -0.93 -3.99 13.79
C ARG A 99 -1.31 -5.42 13.39
N ALA A 100 -0.37 -6.34 13.45
CA ALA A 100 -0.55 -7.75 13.14
C ALA A 100 0.44 -8.58 13.97
N PRO A 101 0.21 -8.71 15.30
CA PRO A 101 1.21 -9.25 16.24
C PRO A 101 1.47 -10.76 16.11
N LEU A 102 0.66 -11.46 15.31
CA LEU A 102 0.87 -12.87 15.00
C LEU A 102 1.68 -13.08 13.71
N GLU A 103 1.67 -12.10 12.82
CA GLU A 103 2.28 -12.17 11.49
C GLU A 103 3.57 -11.34 11.40
N LEU A 104 3.61 -10.17 12.05
CA LEU A 104 4.75 -9.27 11.99
C LEU A 104 5.71 -9.52 13.16
N THR A 105 6.95 -9.84 12.85
CA THR A 105 8.06 -9.93 13.80
C THR A 105 8.82 -8.61 13.96
N GLU A 106 8.69 -7.72 12.98
CA GLU A 106 9.31 -6.40 12.92
C GLU A 106 8.40 -5.40 12.20
N PRO A 107 8.63 -4.09 12.39
CA PRO A 107 7.88 -3.07 11.64
C PRO A 107 8.19 -3.13 10.15
N VAL A 108 7.16 -2.88 9.33
CA VAL A 108 7.26 -2.94 7.86
C VAL A 108 6.78 -1.64 7.22
N LEU A 109 7.20 -1.41 5.99
CA LEU A 109 6.68 -0.37 5.12
C LEU A 109 5.67 -1.00 4.15
N ARG A 110 4.46 -0.46 4.07
CA ARG A 110 3.43 -0.92 3.15
C ARG A 110 3.16 0.14 2.09
N ILE A 111 3.16 -0.25 0.84
CA ILE A 111 2.67 0.53 -0.28
C ILE A 111 1.36 -0.03 -0.79
N SER A 112 0.52 0.85 -1.32
CA SER A 112 -0.82 0.50 -1.79
C SER A 112 -1.06 1.19 -3.15
N PRO A 113 -0.43 0.70 -4.22
CA PRO A 113 -0.69 1.22 -5.56
C PRO A 113 -2.16 1.08 -5.92
N HIS A 114 -2.66 2.00 -6.75
CA HIS A 114 -4.04 2.01 -7.20
C HIS A 114 -4.13 1.68 -8.71
N VAL A 115 -5.33 1.60 -9.26
CA VAL A 115 -5.57 1.22 -10.67
C VAL A 115 -4.93 2.17 -11.68
N ASP A 116 -4.67 3.41 -11.30
CA ASP A 116 -4.04 4.46 -12.11
C ASP A 116 -2.52 4.53 -11.95
N THR A 117 -1.94 3.76 -11.03
CA THR A 117 -0.48 3.71 -10.85
C THR A 117 0.20 3.17 -12.11
N THR A 118 1.22 3.89 -12.56
CA THR A 118 1.99 3.55 -13.77
C THR A 118 3.31 2.85 -13.42
N ALA A 119 3.99 2.29 -14.41
CA ALA A 119 5.34 1.75 -14.24
C ALA A 119 6.35 2.86 -13.83
N ASP A 120 6.23 4.04 -14.42
CA ASP A 120 7.09 5.19 -14.10
C ASP A 120 6.92 5.64 -12.64
N ASP A 121 5.69 5.57 -12.08
CA ASP A 121 5.45 5.85 -10.67
C ASP A 121 6.17 4.84 -9.78
N LEU A 122 6.18 3.55 -10.16
CA LEU A 122 6.85 2.49 -9.40
C LEU A 122 8.37 2.62 -9.48
N GLU A 123 8.93 2.97 -10.63
CA GLU A 123 10.36 3.28 -10.79
C GLU A 123 10.75 4.49 -9.93
N THR A 124 9.97 5.57 -10.01
CA THR A 124 10.17 6.77 -9.18
C THR A 124 10.13 6.42 -7.69
N PHE A 125 9.22 5.55 -7.28
CA PHE A 125 9.15 5.08 -5.90
C PHE A 125 10.38 4.25 -5.51
N ALA A 126 10.83 3.33 -6.37
CA ALA A 126 12.01 2.51 -6.10
C ALA A 126 13.28 3.37 -5.90
N GLU A 127 13.48 4.36 -6.77
CA GLU A 127 14.59 5.33 -6.62
C GLU A 127 14.49 6.13 -5.32
N ALA A 128 13.28 6.59 -4.99
CA ALA A 128 13.04 7.34 -3.77
C ALA A 128 13.27 6.48 -2.51
N LEU A 129 12.91 5.19 -2.55
CA LEU A 129 13.12 4.24 -1.46
C LEU A 129 14.61 4.01 -1.21
N ILE A 130 15.40 3.83 -2.28
CA ILE A 130 16.86 3.71 -2.18
C ILE A 130 17.47 4.96 -1.53
N ALA A 131 17.06 6.14 -1.98
CA ALA A 131 17.55 7.42 -1.44
C ALA A 131 17.16 7.60 0.03
N ALA A 132 15.92 7.25 0.40
CA ALA A 132 15.42 7.33 1.77
C ALA A 132 16.19 6.39 2.69
N THR A 133 16.42 5.14 2.27
CA THR A 133 17.17 4.14 3.03
C THR A 133 18.60 4.62 3.31
N ALA A 134 19.27 5.15 2.29
CA ALA A 134 20.63 5.70 2.45
C ALA A 134 20.66 6.93 3.39
N ALA A 135 19.67 7.82 3.28
CA ALA A 135 19.61 9.02 4.10
C ALA A 135 19.31 8.73 5.59
N THR A 136 18.54 7.68 5.88
CA THR A 136 18.14 7.31 7.24
C THR A 136 19.10 6.32 7.93
N ALA A 137 19.97 5.64 7.18
CA ALA A 137 20.98 4.73 7.72
C ALA A 137 22.14 5.43 8.45
N THR A 138 22.27 6.75 8.34
CA THR A 138 23.38 7.55 8.89
C THR A 138 23.04 8.27 10.21
N GLY A 139 21.94 7.89 10.84
CA GLY A 139 21.47 8.46 12.12
C GLY A 139 21.90 7.69 13.37
#